data_00414b01ae9425715b55ea5b646f6512
#
_entry.id   00414b01ae9425715b55ea5b646f6512
#
_cell.length_a   1.000
_cell.length_b   1.000
_cell.length_c   1.000
_cell.angle_alpha   90.00
_cell.angle_beta   90.00
_cell.angle_gamma   90.00
#
_symmetry.space_group_name_H-M   'P 1'
#
loop_
_entity.id
_entity.type
_entity.pdbx_description
1 polymer ?
#
loop_
_entity_poly.entity_id
_entity_poly.type
_entity_poly.pdbx_seq_one_letter_code
_entity_poly.pdbx_strand_id
1 'polypeptide(L)'
;LAAGDRARLAVTIGSRAHAELALDAHSISPWGTWEWIGPPALGAVLPARGMAKLAFDVTPPAWLEPGQWWALVRVGCAGQLVYSPAVKVSVT
;
A
#
# COMPACT_ATOMS: atom_id res chain seq x y z
N LEU A 1 -0.14 -13.63 -10.11
CA LEU A 1 -0.18 -14.37 -8.83
C LEU A 1 -1.23 -15.47 -8.89
N ALA A 2 -0.87 -16.64 -8.43
CA ALA A 2 -1.81 -17.72 -8.18
C ALA A 2 -2.26 -17.72 -6.73
N ALA A 3 -3.34 -18.46 -6.42
CA ALA A 3 -3.79 -18.62 -5.05
C ALA A 3 -2.66 -19.20 -4.18
N GLY A 4 -2.45 -18.60 -3.02
CA GLY A 4 -1.38 -18.99 -2.10
C GLY A 4 -0.02 -18.34 -2.37
N ASP A 5 0.16 -17.68 -3.52
CA ASP A 5 1.36 -16.88 -3.77
C ASP A 5 1.37 -15.65 -2.89
N ARG A 6 2.56 -15.12 -2.66
CA ARG A 6 2.74 -13.88 -1.91
C ARG A 6 3.53 -12.88 -2.74
N ALA A 7 3.02 -11.66 -2.83
CA ALA A 7 3.72 -10.54 -3.43
C ALA A 7 3.73 -9.36 -2.47
N ARG A 8 4.56 -8.38 -2.75
CA ARG A 8 4.66 -7.18 -1.92
C ARG A 8 4.37 -5.95 -2.76
N LEU A 9 3.42 -5.14 -2.29
CA LEU A 9 3.17 -3.81 -2.80
C LEU A 9 4.01 -2.83 -1.97
N ALA A 10 5.01 -2.21 -2.58
CA ALA A 10 5.90 -1.30 -1.88
C ALA A 10 5.84 0.09 -2.50
N VAL A 11 5.82 1.11 -1.65
CA VAL A 11 5.79 2.52 -2.02
C VAL A 11 6.85 3.26 -1.22
N THR A 12 7.61 4.13 -1.87
CA THR A 12 8.57 5.00 -1.20
C THR A 12 8.03 6.43 -1.22
N ILE A 13 8.00 7.05 -0.05
CA ILE A 13 7.60 8.45 0.10
C ILE A 13 8.77 9.27 0.60
N GLY A 14 8.97 10.44 0.02
CA GLY A 14 10.03 11.36 0.41
C GLY A 14 9.48 12.63 1.02
N SER A 15 10.29 13.30 1.82
CA SER A 15 9.96 14.58 2.45
C SER A 15 11.05 15.59 2.28
N ARG A 16 10.64 16.85 2.07
CA ARG A 16 11.52 18.03 2.12
C ARG A 16 11.38 18.80 3.44
N ALA A 17 10.55 18.31 4.37
CA ALA A 17 10.37 18.96 5.65
C ALA A 17 11.62 18.90 6.51
N HIS A 18 11.82 19.92 7.34
CA HIS A 18 12.99 20.01 8.21
C HIS A 18 12.84 19.22 9.52
N ALA A 19 11.68 18.64 9.76
CA ALA A 19 11.39 17.85 10.95
C ALA A 19 10.77 16.52 10.54
N GLU A 20 10.88 15.51 11.40
CA GLU A 20 10.17 14.24 11.18
C GLU A 20 8.66 14.46 11.20
N LEU A 21 7.96 13.67 10.42
CA LEU A 21 6.51 13.68 10.32
C LEU A 21 5.96 12.28 10.59
N ALA A 22 4.92 12.20 11.40
CA ALA A 22 4.17 10.95 11.52
C ALA A 22 3.23 10.82 10.32
N LEU A 23 3.14 9.63 9.76
CA LEU A 23 2.24 9.35 8.66
C LEU A 23 1.42 8.10 8.92
N ASP A 24 0.29 8.01 8.26
CA ASP A 24 -0.51 6.81 8.19
C ASP A 24 -0.78 6.48 6.72
N ALA A 25 -0.69 5.20 6.40
CA ALA A 25 -0.87 4.71 5.05
C ALA A 25 -1.97 3.65 5.01
N HIS A 26 -2.77 3.67 3.95
CA HIS A 26 -3.84 2.71 3.74
C HIS A 26 -3.75 2.18 2.32
N SER A 27 -3.92 0.88 2.15
CA SER A 27 -4.11 0.34 0.80
C SER A 27 -5.55 0.61 0.36
N ILE A 28 -5.70 1.05 -0.87
CA ILE A 28 -7.00 1.31 -1.49
C ILE A 28 -7.10 0.42 -2.72
N SER A 29 -8.19 -0.31 -2.82
CA SER A 29 -8.40 -1.30 -3.86
C SER A 29 -9.89 -1.56 -4.04
N PRO A 30 -10.32 -2.33 -5.05
CA PRO A 30 -11.71 -2.70 -5.19
C PRO A 30 -12.24 -3.44 -3.97
N TRP A 31 -13.55 -3.43 -3.83
CA TRP A 31 -14.24 -4.05 -2.70
C TRP A 31 -13.81 -5.52 -2.51
N GLY A 32 -13.51 -5.90 -1.26
CA GLY A 32 -13.11 -7.24 -0.89
C GLY A 32 -11.62 -7.51 -0.88
N THR A 33 -10.81 -6.65 -1.49
CA THR A 33 -9.35 -6.88 -1.55
C THR A 33 -8.67 -6.68 -0.20
N TRP A 34 -9.27 -5.96 0.73
CA TRP A 34 -8.75 -5.77 2.07
C TRP A 34 -8.59 -7.09 2.84
N GLU A 35 -9.25 -8.16 2.40
CA GLU A 35 -9.12 -9.49 3.01
C GLU A 35 -7.78 -10.15 2.67
N TRP A 36 -7.14 -9.73 1.58
CA TRP A 36 -5.93 -10.38 1.09
C TRP A 36 -4.80 -9.41 0.74
N ILE A 37 -5.00 -8.13 0.96
CA ILE A 37 -3.97 -7.10 0.89
C ILE A 37 -3.86 -6.48 2.29
N GLY A 38 -2.75 -6.68 2.95
CA GLY A 38 -2.58 -6.23 4.31
C GLY A 38 -1.17 -5.75 4.65
N PRO A 39 -1.02 -5.03 5.76
CA PRO A 39 -2.08 -4.62 6.68
C PRO A 39 -2.99 -3.55 6.07
N PRO A 40 -4.26 -3.42 6.54
CA PRO A 40 -5.17 -2.42 5.99
C PRO A 40 -4.73 -0.98 6.32
N ALA A 41 -4.00 -0.81 7.40
CA ALA A 41 -3.45 0.48 7.80
C ALA A 41 -2.03 0.28 8.34
N LEU A 42 -1.14 1.23 8.04
CA LEU A 42 0.25 1.17 8.44
C LEU A 42 0.70 2.54 8.91
N GLY A 43 1.19 2.62 10.17
CA GLY A 43 1.80 3.82 10.70
C GLY A 43 3.31 3.81 10.50
N ALA A 44 3.89 4.97 10.22
CA ALA A 44 5.33 5.10 10.05
C ALA A 44 5.78 6.53 10.37
N VAL A 45 7.09 6.71 10.48
CA VAL A 45 7.72 8.01 10.68
C VAL A 45 8.51 8.35 9.42
N LEU A 46 8.26 9.53 8.87
CA LEU A 46 9.00 10.06 7.73
C LEU A 46 10.11 10.94 8.27
N PRO A 47 11.40 10.57 8.07
CA PRO A 47 12.50 11.36 8.60
C PRO A 47 12.59 12.74 7.96
N ALA A 48 13.17 13.71 8.68
CA ALA A 48 13.43 15.02 8.12
C ALA A 48 14.29 14.91 6.86
N ARG A 49 13.83 15.47 5.75
CA ARG A 49 14.50 15.42 4.44
C ARG A 49 14.86 14.00 3.99
N GLY A 50 14.13 13.01 4.48
CA GLY A 50 14.41 11.62 4.21
C GLY A 50 13.30 10.92 3.46
N MET A 51 13.38 9.61 3.43
CA MET A 51 12.41 8.75 2.76
C MET A 51 11.95 7.65 3.69
N ALA A 52 10.72 7.19 3.49
CA ALA A 52 10.18 6.02 4.16
C ALA A 52 9.64 5.05 3.11
N LYS A 53 9.86 3.77 3.34
CA LYS A 53 9.32 2.70 2.49
C LYS A 53 8.15 2.05 3.19
N LEU A 54 7.02 1.98 2.50
CA LEU A 54 5.79 1.38 2.98
C LEU A 54 5.52 0.11 2.18
N ALA A 55 5.21 -0.97 2.87
CA ALA A 55 5.01 -2.26 2.20
C ALA A 55 3.73 -2.94 2.69
N PHE A 56 3.02 -3.52 1.75
CA PHE A 56 1.81 -4.29 2.00
C PHE A 56 1.97 -5.67 1.35
N ASP A 57 1.55 -6.71 2.04
CA ASP A 57 1.58 -8.06 1.52
C ASP A 57 0.29 -8.35 0.73
N VAL A 58 0.44 -8.99 -0.41
CA VAL A 58 -0.66 -9.39 -1.28
C VAL A 58 -0.66 -10.92 -1.36
N THR A 59 -1.72 -11.54 -0.86
CA THR A 59 -1.86 -13.00 -0.80
C THR A 59 -3.23 -13.42 -1.31
N PRO A 60 -3.38 -13.66 -2.63
CA PRO A 60 -4.68 -14.03 -3.18
C PRO A 60 -5.21 -15.34 -2.54
N PRO A 61 -6.45 -15.33 -2.03
CA PRO A 61 -7.04 -16.54 -1.48
C PRO A 61 -7.51 -17.51 -2.56
N ALA A 62 -7.72 -18.76 -2.17
CA ALA A 62 -8.13 -19.81 -3.11
C ALA A 62 -9.51 -19.56 -3.74
N TRP A 63 -10.39 -18.80 -3.08
CA TRP A 63 -11.74 -18.52 -3.58
C TRP A 63 -11.77 -17.36 -4.58
N LEU A 64 -10.67 -16.63 -4.75
CA LEU A 64 -10.63 -15.48 -5.64
C LEU A 64 -10.56 -15.94 -7.09
N GLU A 65 -11.46 -15.43 -7.92
CA GLU A 65 -11.46 -15.75 -9.34
C GLU A 65 -10.27 -15.09 -10.05
N PRO A 66 -9.70 -15.77 -11.07
CA PRO A 66 -8.67 -15.16 -11.88
C PRO A 66 -9.13 -13.86 -12.52
N GLY A 67 -8.25 -12.88 -12.58
CA GLY A 67 -8.59 -11.60 -13.16
C GLY A 67 -7.55 -10.54 -12.84
N GLN A 68 -7.88 -9.32 -13.22
CA GLN A 68 -7.03 -8.17 -12.92
C GLN A 68 -7.68 -7.29 -11.86
N TRP A 69 -6.87 -6.95 -10.88
CA TRP A 69 -7.22 -6.06 -9.79
C TRP A 69 -6.29 -4.86 -9.81
N TRP A 70 -6.57 -3.88 -9.01
CA TRP A 70 -5.67 -2.74 -8.84
C TRP A 70 -5.57 -2.40 -7.35
N ALA A 71 -4.45 -1.79 -6.97
CA ALA A 71 -4.25 -1.28 -5.63
C ALA A 71 -3.40 -0.02 -5.69
N LEU A 72 -3.62 0.87 -4.74
CA LEU A 72 -2.79 2.04 -4.55
C LEU A 72 -2.65 2.31 -3.05
N VAL A 73 -1.73 3.18 -2.70
CA VAL A 73 -1.51 3.55 -1.30
C VAL A 73 -1.86 5.01 -1.10
N ARG A 74 -2.72 5.28 -0.12
CA ARG A 74 -3.05 6.62 0.33
C ARG A 74 -2.25 6.91 1.60
N VAL A 75 -1.51 8.01 1.60
CA VAL A 75 -0.71 8.43 2.74
C VAL A 75 -1.27 9.71 3.30
N GLY A 76 -1.61 9.70 4.59
CA GLY A 76 -1.98 10.89 5.33
C GLY A 76 -0.79 11.40 6.14
N CYS A 77 -0.41 12.65 5.94
CA CYS A 77 0.74 13.25 6.61
C CYS A 77 0.56 14.76 6.69
N ALA A 78 0.76 15.32 7.86
CA ALA A 78 0.70 16.79 8.09
C ALA A 78 -0.59 17.43 7.58
N GLY A 79 -1.73 16.75 7.74
CA GLY A 79 -3.04 17.24 7.30
C GLY A 79 -3.29 17.15 5.79
N GLN A 80 -2.42 16.47 5.06
CA GLN A 80 -2.54 16.28 3.61
C GLN A 80 -2.67 14.81 3.26
N LEU A 81 -3.31 14.54 2.12
CA LEU A 81 -3.42 13.20 1.55
C LEU A 81 -2.64 13.14 0.24
N VAL A 82 -1.84 12.09 0.11
CA VAL A 82 -1.05 11.82 -1.09
C VAL A 82 -1.36 10.40 -1.54
N TYR A 83 -1.51 10.22 -2.85
CA TYR A 83 -1.85 8.92 -3.44
C TYR A 83 -0.71 8.43 -4.32
N SER A 84 -0.37 7.15 -4.18
CA SER A 84 0.56 6.51 -5.12
C SER A 84 -0.15 6.24 -6.45
N PRO A 85 0.60 6.00 -7.54
CA PRO A 85 0.01 5.44 -8.76
C PRO A 85 -0.64 4.09 -8.47
N ALA A 86 -1.67 3.76 -9.22
CA ALA A 86 -2.31 2.45 -9.12
C ALA A 86 -1.40 1.38 -9.72
N VAL A 87 -1.35 0.23 -9.06
CA VAL A 87 -0.57 -0.93 -9.49
C VAL A 87 -1.55 -2.03 -9.87
N LYS A 88 -1.33 -2.67 -11.02
CA LYS A 88 -2.12 -3.82 -11.44
C LYS A 88 -1.68 -5.06 -10.66
N VAL A 89 -2.67 -5.81 -10.18
CA VAL A 89 -2.46 -7.09 -9.53
C VAL A 89 -3.16 -8.14 -10.40
N SER A 90 -2.39 -8.97 -11.06
CA SER A 90 -2.93 -10.05 -11.90
C SER A 90 -3.01 -11.34 -11.09
N VAL A 91 -4.20 -11.94 -11.05
CA VAL A 91 -4.45 -13.21 -10.37
C VAL A 91 -4.74 -14.28 -11.41
N THR A 92 -4.01 -15.34 -11.37
CA THR A 92 -4.13 -16.46 -12.33
C THR A 92 -4.82 -17.68 -11.72
#